data_5dba303024c4748cb9c0448ab0321d5c
#
_entry.id   5dba303024c4748cb9c0448ab0321d5c
#
_cell.length_a   1.000
_cell.length_b   1.000
_cell.length_c   1.000
_cell.angle_alpha   90.00
_cell.angle_beta   90.00
_cell.angle_gamma   90.00
#
_symmetry.space_group_name_H-M   'P 1'
#
loop_
_entity.id
_entity.type
_entity.pdbx_description
1 polymer ?
#
loop_
_entity_poly.entity_id
_entity_poly.type
_entity_poly.pdbx_seq_one_letter_code
_entity_poly.pdbx_strand_id
1 'polypeptide(L)'
;MSSNVRPESMERITTPALANAFIAQQIEEICAQVGSRKALWALSGGVDSSVAAALLQRAVGDQLTCIFVDHGLLRKDEGDQVEQVMKHQFHVDVRRVNAGPRFLSKLAGVTEPEHKRKIIGEEFIRVFEEEAKKIGAVDFLAQGTIYPDVVESGLGGESVVIKSHHNVGGLPDCVDFKEIVEPLRRLFK
;
A
#
# COMPACT_ATOMS: atom_id res chain seq x y z
N MET A 1 -7.92 -27.43 -5.10
CA MET A 1 -6.94 -27.27 -4.01
C MET A 1 -5.90 -26.28 -4.52
N SER A 2 -6.07 -25.01 -4.24
CA SER A 2 -5.10 -23.98 -4.57
C SER A 2 -3.97 -24.11 -3.55
N SER A 3 -2.83 -24.60 -3.99
CA SER A 3 -1.66 -24.71 -3.11
C SER A 3 -1.08 -23.30 -2.94
N ASN A 4 -1.16 -22.75 -1.75
CA ASN A 4 -0.37 -21.60 -1.29
C ASN A 4 1.13 -21.97 -1.27
N VAL A 5 1.57 -22.77 -2.24
CA VAL A 5 2.94 -23.24 -2.36
C VAL A 5 3.66 -22.28 -3.29
N ARG A 6 4.72 -21.72 -2.75
CA ARG A 6 5.64 -20.88 -3.50
C ARG A 6 6.18 -21.62 -4.74
N PRO A 7 6.18 -20.97 -5.94
CA PRO A 7 6.80 -21.57 -7.13
C PRO A 7 8.28 -21.92 -6.88
N GLU A 8 8.73 -23.08 -7.38
CA GLU A 8 10.15 -23.48 -7.28
C GLU A 8 11.10 -22.47 -7.95
N SER A 9 10.62 -21.78 -8.99
CA SER A 9 11.36 -20.74 -9.69
C SER A 9 11.57 -19.47 -8.89
N MET A 10 10.87 -19.30 -7.75
CA MET A 10 11.00 -18.12 -6.91
C MET A 10 12.05 -18.37 -5.83
N GLU A 11 13.20 -17.73 -5.94
CA GLU A 11 14.31 -17.86 -5.01
C GLU A 11 13.91 -17.44 -3.58
N ARG A 12 14.38 -18.21 -2.58
CA ARG A 12 14.21 -17.83 -1.17
C ARG A 12 15.26 -16.83 -0.74
N ILE A 13 14.84 -15.74 -0.16
CA ILE A 13 15.71 -14.79 0.49
C ILE A 13 16.04 -15.31 1.90
N THR A 14 17.12 -16.05 2.02
CA THR A 14 17.53 -16.72 3.26
C THR A 14 18.76 -16.12 3.92
N THR A 15 19.43 -15.19 3.24
CA THR A 15 20.65 -14.54 3.73
C THR A 15 20.56 -13.03 3.59
N PRO A 16 21.30 -12.27 4.42
CA PRO A 16 21.39 -10.81 4.26
C PRO A 16 21.92 -10.37 2.87
N ALA A 17 22.79 -11.17 2.26
CA ALA A 17 23.30 -10.88 0.91
C ALA A 17 22.18 -10.95 -0.14
N LEU A 18 21.34 -11.99 -0.10
CA LEU A 18 20.18 -12.11 -0.99
C LEU A 18 19.15 -11.00 -0.76
N ALA A 19 18.94 -10.62 0.51
CA ALA A 19 18.05 -9.50 0.83
C ALA A 19 18.58 -8.18 0.26
N ASN A 20 19.86 -7.91 0.39
CA ASN A 20 20.47 -6.72 -0.18
C ASN A 20 20.43 -6.70 -1.70
N ALA A 21 20.67 -7.84 -2.35
CA ALA A 21 20.54 -7.97 -3.80
C ALA A 21 19.10 -7.69 -4.28
N PHE A 22 18.10 -8.26 -3.60
CA PHE A 22 16.69 -7.99 -3.88
C PHE A 22 16.35 -6.50 -3.73
N ILE A 23 16.79 -5.88 -2.62
CA ILE A 23 16.56 -4.45 -2.36
C ILE A 23 17.16 -3.60 -3.48
N ALA A 24 18.42 -3.87 -3.88
CA ALA A 24 19.09 -3.13 -4.94
C ALA A 24 18.33 -3.27 -6.27
N GLN A 25 17.95 -4.48 -6.64
CA GLN A 25 17.17 -4.75 -7.85
C GLN A 25 15.82 -4.02 -7.83
N GLN A 26 15.08 -4.08 -6.70
CA GLN A 26 13.78 -3.40 -6.60
C GLN A 26 13.91 -1.88 -6.70
N ILE A 27 14.95 -1.30 -6.13
CA ILE A 27 15.21 0.14 -6.25
C ILE A 27 15.44 0.50 -7.72
N GLU A 28 16.24 -0.25 -8.45
CA GLU A 28 16.50 -0.02 -9.89
C GLU A 28 15.21 -0.15 -10.71
N GLU A 29 14.41 -1.20 -10.49
CA GLU A 29 13.14 -1.42 -11.18
C GLU A 29 12.16 -0.27 -10.92
N ILE A 30 12.00 0.16 -9.67
CA ILE A 30 11.12 1.28 -9.29
C ILE A 30 11.62 2.60 -9.90
N CYS A 31 12.91 2.89 -9.84
CA CYS A 31 13.51 4.08 -10.45
C CYS A 31 13.23 4.12 -11.96
N ALA A 32 13.41 2.99 -12.65
CA ALA A 32 13.17 2.89 -14.09
C ALA A 32 11.68 3.09 -14.44
N GLN A 33 10.77 2.51 -13.63
CA GLN A 33 9.33 2.61 -13.85
C GLN A 33 8.80 4.01 -13.57
N VAL A 34 9.17 4.60 -12.43
CA VAL A 34 8.65 5.91 -11.99
C VAL A 34 9.32 7.07 -12.74
N GLY A 35 10.63 6.97 -12.99
CA GLY A 35 11.40 8.04 -13.62
C GLY A 35 11.35 9.34 -12.82
N SER A 36 10.98 10.45 -13.47
CA SER A 36 10.84 11.77 -12.82
C SER A 36 9.42 12.08 -12.34
N ARG A 37 8.52 11.10 -12.38
CA ARG A 37 7.09 11.28 -12.06
C ARG A 37 6.83 11.07 -10.56
N LYS A 38 5.62 11.44 -10.11
CA LYS A 38 5.21 11.32 -8.71
C LYS A 38 4.50 10.00 -8.44
N ALA A 39 4.76 9.43 -7.27
CA ALA A 39 4.13 8.22 -6.76
C ALA A 39 3.37 8.51 -5.46
N LEU A 40 2.21 7.88 -5.31
CA LEU A 40 1.36 7.95 -4.14
C LEU A 40 1.26 6.59 -3.48
N TRP A 41 1.35 6.55 -2.17
CA TRP A 41 1.28 5.34 -1.36
C TRP A 41 0.23 5.44 -0.26
N ALA A 42 -0.66 4.45 -0.16
CA ALA A 42 -1.58 4.31 0.97
C ALA A 42 -0.89 3.53 2.10
N LEU A 43 -0.36 4.25 3.08
CA LEU A 43 0.37 3.66 4.21
C LEU A 43 -0.62 3.12 5.25
N SER A 44 -0.53 1.84 5.58
CA SER A 44 -1.38 1.21 6.61
C SER A 44 -0.69 1.08 7.98
N GLY A 45 0.62 1.30 8.06
CA GLY A 45 1.41 1.09 9.28
C GLY A 45 1.78 -0.38 9.56
N GLY A 46 1.27 -1.34 8.78
CA GLY A 46 1.67 -2.74 8.84
C GLY A 46 3.08 -2.98 8.29
N VAL A 47 3.68 -4.14 8.60
CA VAL A 47 5.07 -4.46 8.20
C VAL A 47 5.27 -4.38 6.70
N ASP A 48 4.40 -5.02 5.91
CA ASP A 48 4.52 -5.06 4.45
C ASP A 48 4.42 -3.65 3.85
N SER A 49 3.46 -2.86 4.35
CA SER A 49 3.27 -1.47 3.96
C SER A 49 4.49 -0.59 4.31
N SER A 50 5.10 -0.80 5.47
CA SER A 50 6.28 -0.05 5.90
C SER A 50 7.52 -0.41 5.08
N VAL A 51 7.70 -1.69 4.75
CA VAL A 51 8.81 -2.15 3.89
C VAL A 51 8.66 -1.58 2.48
N ALA A 52 7.44 -1.62 1.92
CA ALA A 52 7.19 -1.04 0.61
C ALA A 52 7.45 0.48 0.59
N ALA A 53 7.00 1.22 1.61
CA ALA A 53 7.26 2.65 1.73
C ALA A 53 8.77 2.95 1.81
N ALA A 54 9.52 2.16 2.57
CA ALA A 54 10.99 2.31 2.68
C ALA A 54 11.71 2.02 1.35
N LEU A 55 11.27 1.02 0.58
CA LEU A 55 11.82 0.72 -0.75
C LEU A 55 11.51 1.87 -1.73
N LEU A 56 10.27 2.33 -1.77
CA LEU A 56 9.83 3.44 -2.60
C LEU A 56 10.61 4.72 -2.27
N GLN A 57 10.75 5.06 -0.98
CA GLN A 57 11.49 6.23 -0.55
C GLN A 57 12.96 6.17 -1.00
N ARG A 58 13.60 5.00 -0.88
CA ARG A 58 14.98 4.82 -1.34
C ARG A 58 15.14 4.92 -2.85
N ALA A 59 14.09 4.54 -3.59
CA ALA A 59 14.10 4.57 -5.05
C ALA A 59 13.80 5.96 -5.61
N VAL A 60 12.77 6.64 -5.10
CA VAL A 60 12.24 7.86 -5.74
C VAL A 60 12.26 9.09 -4.83
N GLY A 61 12.66 8.95 -3.56
CA GLY A 61 12.86 10.08 -2.66
C GLY A 61 11.63 11.01 -2.55
N ASP A 62 11.83 12.30 -2.78
CA ASP A 62 10.81 13.34 -2.65
C ASP A 62 9.67 13.25 -3.68
N GLN A 63 9.76 12.32 -4.65
CA GLN A 63 8.67 12.02 -5.58
C GLN A 63 7.58 11.17 -4.95
N LEU A 64 7.86 10.54 -3.79
CA LEU A 64 6.89 9.74 -3.03
C LEU A 64 6.11 10.61 -2.05
N THR A 65 4.79 10.48 -2.06
CA THR A 65 3.93 10.97 -0.99
C THR A 65 3.17 9.82 -0.38
N CYS A 66 3.27 9.66 0.94
CA CYS A 66 2.51 8.66 1.69
C CYS A 66 1.30 9.29 2.37
N ILE A 67 0.11 8.72 2.16
CA ILE A 67 -1.10 9.08 2.89
C ILE A 67 -1.37 8.02 3.95
N PHE A 68 -1.46 8.43 5.21
CA PHE A 68 -1.84 7.60 6.33
C PHE A 68 -3.21 8.05 6.86
N VAL A 69 -4.23 7.22 6.65
CA VAL A 69 -5.59 7.53 7.09
C VAL A 69 -5.79 7.01 8.52
N ASP A 70 -5.90 7.93 9.46
CA ASP A 70 -6.30 7.62 10.83
C ASP A 70 -7.83 7.56 10.90
N HIS A 71 -8.35 6.35 10.83
CA HIS A 71 -9.79 6.07 10.81
C HIS A 71 -10.42 5.95 12.21
N GLY A 72 -9.66 6.22 13.27
CA GLY A 72 -10.16 6.16 14.66
C GLY A 72 -10.35 4.74 15.22
N LEU A 73 -9.94 3.70 14.47
CA LEU A 73 -9.99 2.29 14.88
C LEU A 73 -8.59 1.70 15.07
N LEU A 74 -7.58 2.56 15.11
CA LEU A 74 -6.20 2.18 15.36
C LEU A 74 -6.01 1.75 16.83
N ARG A 75 -4.94 1.03 17.10
CA ARG A 75 -4.51 0.78 18.48
C ARG A 75 -4.08 2.08 19.14
N LYS A 76 -4.01 2.03 20.46
CA LYS A 76 -3.54 3.19 21.24
C LYS A 76 -2.17 3.65 20.74
N ASP A 77 -2.05 4.93 20.44
CA ASP A 77 -0.84 5.62 20.00
C ASP A 77 -0.22 5.08 18.68
N GLU A 78 -0.92 4.17 17.97
CA GLU A 78 -0.42 3.55 16.73
C GLU A 78 -0.17 4.58 15.63
N GLY A 79 -1.07 5.55 15.46
CA GLY A 79 -0.91 6.60 14.46
C GLY A 79 0.34 7.45 14.69
N ASP A 80 0.60 7.81 15.94
CA ASP A 80 1.78 8.60 16.32
C ASP A 80 3.07 7.80 16.13
N GLN A 81 3.05 6.51 16.48
CA GLN A 81 4.19 5.61 16.27
C GLN A 81 4.52 5.44 14.78
N VAL A 82 3.51 5.22 13.93
CA VAL A 82 3.70 5.07 12.48
C VAL A 82 4.31 6.34 11.91
N GLU A 83 3.78 7.51 12.23
CA GLU A 83 4.29 8.79 11.76
C GLU A 83 5.74 9.03 12.20
N GLN A 84 6.05 8.79 13.47
CA GLN A 84 7.41 8.93 14.01
C GLN A 84 8.41 8.00 13.33
N VAL A 85 8.06 6.72 13.19
CA VAL A 85 8.95 5.73 12.55
C VAL A 85 9.21 6.09 11.08
N MET A 86 8.15 6.41 10.34
CA MET A 86 8.29 6.76 8.92
C MET A 86 9.15 8.01 8.74
N LYS A 87 8.90 9.06 9.52
CA LYS A 87 9.61 10.32 9.41
C LYS A 87 11.06 10.23 9.87
N HIS A 88 11.32 9.62 11.03
CA HIS A 88 12.65 9.65 11.65
C HIS A 88 13.57 8.50 11.22
N GLN A 89 13.02 7.32 10.92
CA GLN A 89 13.85 6.17 10.54
C GLN A 89 13.94 6.01 9.02
N PHE A 90 12.84 6.26 8.30
CA PHE A 90 12.80 6.04 6.86
C PHE A 90 12.81 7.33 6.03
N HIS A 91 12.74 8.49 6.67
CA HIS A 91 12.69 9.82 6.01
C HIS A 91 11.57 9.93 4.96
N VAL A 92 10.45 9.26 5.23
CA VAL A 92 9.27 9.26 4.36
C VAL A 92 8.39 10.46 4.73
N ASP A 93 7.99 11.23 3.73
CA ASP A 93 6.95 12.26 3.92
C ASP A 93 5.59 11.59 4.07
N VAL A 94 5.00 11.70 5.27
CA VAL A 94 3.70 11.11 5.62
C VAL A 94 2.67 12.20 5.86
N ARG A 95 1.64 12.19 5.05
CA ARG A 95 0.45 13.00 5.27
C ARG A 95 -0.57 12.21 6.08
N ARG A 96 -0.65 12.46 7.38
CA ARG A 96 -1.67 11.87 8.25
C ARG A 96 -2.99 12.61 8.09
N VAL A 97 -4.05 11.85 7.87
CA VAL A 97 -5.43 12.34 7.72
C VAL A 97 -6.27 11.84 8.88
N ASN A 98 -6.67 12.73 9.79
CA ASN A 98 -7.55 12.37 10.90
C ASN A 98 -9.00 12.30 10.40
N ALA A 99 -9.46 11.10 10.08
CA ALA A 99 -10.80 10.81 9.60
C ALA A 99 -11.67 10.05 10.61
N GLY A 100 -11.19 9.85 11.85
CA GLY A 100 -11.89 9.07 12.88
C GLY A 100 -13.37 9.42 13.05
N PRO A 101 -13.77 10.68 13.24
CA PRO A 101 -15.17 11.06 13.38
C PRO A 101 -16.04 10.64 12.19
N ARG A 102 -15.47 10.69 10.98
CA ARG A 102 -16.16 10.33 9.74
C ARG A 102 -16.43 8.81 9.65
N PHE A 103 -15.44 7.98 9.99
CA PHE A 103 -15.60 6.53 10.04
C PHE A 103 -16.56 6.10 11.15
N LEU A 104 -16.40 6.63 12.35
CA LEU A 104 -17.22 6.27 13.50
C LEU A 104 -18.70 6.63 13.28
N SER A 105 -18.98 7.77 12.65
CA SER A 105 -20.36 8.16 12.33
C SER A 105 -21.05 7.18 11.37
N LYS A 106 -20.31 6.65 10.39
CA LYS A 106 -20.85 5.66 9.43
C LYS A 106 -20.99 4.25 10.03
N LEU A 107 -20.22 3.94 11.05
CA LEU A 107 -20.28 2.66 11.74
C LEU A 107 -21.33 2.63 12.88
N ALA A 108 -21.93 3.75 13.20
CA ALA A 108 -22.91 3.84 14.26
C ALA A 108 -24.11 2.91 13.98
N GLY A 109 -24.42 2.02 14.94
CA GLY A 109 -25.51 1.04 14.83
C GLY A 109 -25.23 -0.16 13.91
N VAL A 110 -24.10 -0.22 13.24
CA VAL A 110 -23.71 -1.37 12.41
C VAL A 110 -23.10 -2.45 13.29
N THR A 111 -23.71 -3.64 13.33
CA THR A 111 -23.26 -4.76 14.17
C THR A 111 -22.63 -5.89 13.35
N GLU A 112 -23.07 -6.07 12.12
CA GLU A 112 -22.63 -7.16 11.25
C GLU A 112 -21.19 -6.92 10.75
N PRO A 113 -20.23 -7.87 10.99
CA PRO A 113 -18.81 -7.67 10.71
C PRO A 113 -18.51 -7.38 9.24
N GLU A 114 -19.12 -8.09 8.31
CA GLU A 114 -18.88 -7.91 6.88
C GLU A 114 -19.39 -6.53 6.38
N HIS A 115 -20.49 -6.08 6.93
CA HIS A 115 -21.00 -4.74 6.63
C HIS A 115 -20.05 -3.65 7.16
N LYS A 116 -19.50 -3.82 8.38
CA LYS A 116 -18.46 -2.92 8.91
C LYS A 116 -17.26 -2.85 7.97
N ARG A 117 -16.77 -4.01 7.53
CA ARG A 117 -15.61 -4.11 6.65
C ARG A 117 -15.83 -3.35 5.32
N LYS A 118 -17.01 -3.49 4.72
CA LYS A 118 -17.38 -2.76 3.49
C LYS A 118 -17.40 -1.26 3.70
N ILE A 119 -18.07 -0.80 4.77
CA ILE A 119 -18.13 0.63 5.11
C ILE A 119 -16.73 1.21 5.30
N ILE A 120 -15.87 0.52 6.05
CA ILE A 120 -14.49 0.96 6.31
C ILE A 120 -13.72 1.05 4.99
N GLY A 121 -13.79 0.03 4.15
CA GLY A 121 -13.09 0.01 2.86
C GLY A 121 -13.55 1.12 1.92
N GLU A 122 -14.86 1.29 1.73
CA GLU A 122 -15.40 2.35 0.88
C GLU A 122 -15.01 3.75 1.38
N GLU A 123 -15.08 3.96 2.69
CA GLU A 123 -14.77 5.26 3.27
C GLU A 123 -13.27 5.57 3.19
N PHE A 124 -12.43 4.55 3.39
CA PHE A 124 -10.98 4.67 3.23
C PHE A 124 -10.62 5.17 1.83
N ILE A 125 -11.21 4.57 0.79
CA ILE A 125 -10.98 4.97 -0.59
C ILE A 125 -11.38 6.43 -0.81
N ARG A 126 -12.57 6.83 -0.33
CA ARG A 126 -13.05 8.22 -0.47
C ARG A 126 -12.11 9.24 0.18
N VAL A 127 -11.66 8.95 1.41
CA VAL A 127 -10.71 9.81 2.10
C VAL A 127 -9.39 9.88 1.35
N PHE A 128 -8.89 8.73 0.88
CA PHE A 128 -7.66 8.65 0.11
C PHE A 128 -7.75 9.46 -1.19
N GLU A 129 -8.85 9.35 -1.93
CA GLU A 129 -9.12 10.11 -3.14
C GLU A 129 -9.16 11.62 -2.91
N GLU A 130 -9.84 12.05 -1.85
CA GLU A 130 -9.93 13.46 -1.48
C GLU A 130 -8.53 14.05 -1.18
N GLU A 131 -7.68 13.27 -0.50
CA GLU A 131 -6.31 13.70 -0.22
C GLU A 131 -5.42 13.64 -1.46
N ALA A 132 -5.56 12.63 -2.30
CA ALA A 132 -4.84 12.52 -3.57
C ALA A 132 -5.10 13.73 -4.48
N LYS A 133 -6.35 14.17 -4.57
CA LYS A 133 -6.72 15.39 -5.32
C LYS A 133 -6.03 16.65 -4.83
N LYS A 134 -5.80 16.77 -3.51
CA LYS A 134 -5.10 17.93 -2.92
C LYS A 134 -3.60 17.93 -3.24
N ILE A 135 -3.01 16.76 -3.51
CA ILE A 135 -1.60 16.62 -3.89
C ILE A 135 -1.39 17.05 -5.34
N GLY A 136 -2.42 16.97 -6.16
CA GLY A 136 -2.39 17.31 -7.59
C GLY A 136 -2.05 16.10 -8.46
N ALA A 137 -1.45 16.34 -9.63
CA ALA A 137 -1.16 15.29 -10.59
C ALA A 137 -0.15 14.28 -10.02
N VAL A 138 -0.60 13.03 -9.90
CA VAL A 138 0.20 11.88 -9.51
C VAL A 138 0.01 10.80 -10.57
N ASP A 139 1.11 10.26 -11.08
CA ASP A 139 1.08 9.30 -12.17
C ASP A 139 1.01 7.85 -11.70
N PHE A 140 1.54 7.56 -10.52
CA PHE A 140 1.66 6.20 -9.98
C PHE A 140 0.95 6.02 -8.66
N LEU A 141 0.18 4.94 -8.55
CA LEU A 141 -0.26 4.39 -7.28
C LEU A 141 0.64 3.22 -6.92
N ALA A 142 1.26 3.27 -5.75
CA ALA A 142 2.00 2.13 -5.25
C ALA A 142 1.08 1.24 -4.41
N GLN A 143 1.25 -0.09 -4.51
CA GLN A 143 0.47 -1.09 -3.76
C GLN A 143 1.39 -2.11 -3.09
N GLY A 144 1.03 -2.49 -1.86
CA GLY A 144 1.78 -3.46 -1.04
C GLY A 144 1.39 -4.91 -1.31
N THR A 145 0.99 -5.24 -2.53
CA THR A 145 0.66 -6.59 -2.95
C THR A 145 1.84 -7.53 -2.72
N ILE A 146 1.62 -8.65 -2.06
CA ILE A 146 2.58 -9.75 -1.91
C ILE A 146 2.15 -10.95 -2.77
N TYR A 147 3.05 -11.91 -3.00
CA TYR A 147 2.76 -13.02 -3.90
C TYR A 147 1.52 -13.86 -3.50
N PRO A 148 1.24 -14.16 -2.23
CA PRO A 148 0.00 -14.82 -1.82
C PRO A 148 -1.26 -14.10 -2.29
N ASP A 149 -1.30 -12.77 -2.24
CA ASP A 149 -2.45 -11.98 -2.72
C ASP A 149 -2.67 -12.18 -4.22
N VAL A 150 -1.59 -12.31 -5.00
CA VAL A 150 -1.64 -12.59 -6.45
C VAL A 150 -2.25 -13.96 -6.73
N VAL A 151 -1.87 -14.97 -5.95
CA VAL A 151 -2.38 -16.36 -6.11
C VAL A 151 -3.84 -16.46 -5.70
N GLU A 152 -4.21 -15.85 -4.57
CA GLU A 152 -5.59 -15.88 -4.06
C GLU A 152 -6.57 -15.15 -4.97
N SER A 153 -6.12 -14.10 -5.66
CA SER A 153 -6.95 -13.39 -6.63
C SER A 153 -7.17 -14.15 -7.95
N GLY A 154 -6.55 -15.33 -8.14
CA GLY A 154 -6.68 -16.16 -9.35
C GLY A 154 -5.99 -15.59 -10.58
N LEU A 155 -5.13 -14.60 -10.42
CA LEU A 155 -4.53 -13.82 -11.49
C LEU A 155 -3.10 -14.26 -11.80
N GLY A 156 -2.95 -15.42 -12.37
CA GLY A 156 -1.69 -15.90 -12.95
C GLY A 156 -1.31 -15.26 -14.29
N GLY A 157 -1.89 -14.15 -14.71
CA GLY A 157 -1.63 -13.49 -15.99
C GLY A 157 -1.86 -11.98 -15.92
N GLU A 158 -1.00 -11.27 -16.63
CA GLU A 158 -0.93 -9.81 -16.88
C GLU A 158 -2.05 -8.92 -16.35
N SER A 159 -1.64 -7.91 -15.54
CA SER A 159 -2.37 -6.65 -15.26
C SER A 159 -3.89 -6.71 -15.26
N VAL A 160 -4.49 -7.54 -14.44
CA VAL A 160 -5.91 -7.44 -14.17
C VAL A 160 -6.06 -6.72 -12.84
N VAL A 161 -6.85 -5.65 -12.86
CA VAL A 161 -7.28 -4.88 -11.69
C VAL A 161 -7.52 -5.84 -10.53
N ILE A 162 -6.64 -5.79 -9.53
CA ILE A 162 -6.73 -6.65 -8.36
C ILE A 162 -7.96 -6.22 -7.58
N LYS A 163 -9.08 -6.90 -7.81
CA LYS A 163 -10.18 -6.97 -6.86
C LYS A 163 -9.74 -7.91 -5.73
N SER A 164 -8.65 -7.56 -5.04
CA SER A 164 -8.23 -8.33 -3.89
C SER A 164 -9.06 -7.93 -2.67
N HIS A 165 -9.17 -8.84 -1.73
CA HIS A 165 -9.86 -8.62 -0.45
C HIS A 165 -9.27 -7.49 0.40
N HIS A 166 -8.12 -6.96 0.02
CA HIS A 166 -7.51 -5.77 0.62
C HIS A 166 -7.96 -4.47 -0.06
N ASN A 167 -8.62 -4.55 -1.21
CA ASN A 167 -9.14 -3.41 -1.96
C ASN A 167 -10.66 -3.54 -2.09
N VAL A 168 -11.38 -3.37 -0.99
CA VAL A 168 -12.84 -3.48 -0.89
C VAL A 168 -13.57 -2.33 -1.61
N GLY A 169 -13.07 -1.85 -2.70
CA GLY A 169 -13.72 -0.76 -3.43
C GLY A 169 -13.11 -0.47 -4.80
N GLY A 170 -12.06 -1.20 -5.18
CA GLY A 170 -11.36 -0.93 -6.44
C GLY A 170 -10.33 0.20 -6.33
N LEU A 171 -9.69 0.52 -7.44
CA LEU A 171 -8.85 1.71 -7.56
C LEU A 171 -9.74 2.96 -7.49
N PRO A 172 -9.22 4.08 -6.97
CA PRO A 172 -9.91 5.35 -7.00
C PRO A 172 -10.28 5.75 -8.43
N ASP A 173 -11.56 5.85 -8.73
CA ASP A 173 -12.06 6.21 -10.08
C ASP A 173 -11.78 7.68 -10.44
N CYS A 174 -11.40 8.48 -9.46
CA CYS A 174 -11.29 9.93 -9.61
C CYS A 174 -9.86 10.45 -9.78
N VAL A 175 -8.86 9.57 -9.76
CA VAL A 175 -7.45 9.90 -10.00
C VAL A 175 -6.96 9.02 -11.14
N ASP A 176 -6.60 9.63 -12.26
CA ASP A 176 -6.04 8.94 -13.43
C ASP A 176 -4.60 8.49 -13.16
N PHE A 177 -4.45 7.42 -12.36
CA PHE A 177 -3.17 6.76 -12.24
C PHE A 177 -2.83 6.04 -13.55
N LYS A 178 -1.66 6.32 -14.09
CA LYS A 178 -1.19 5.69 -15.33
C LYS A 178 -0.78 4.24 -15.11
N GLU A 179 -0.14 3.97 -13.98
CA GLU A 179 0.40 2.65 -13.67
C GLU A 179 0.43 2.40 -12.16
N ILE A 180 0.54 1.11 -11.81
CA ILE A 180 0.71 0.63 -10.43
C ILE A 180 2.15 0.19 -10.23
N VAL A 181 2.71 0.52 -9.07
CA VAL A 181 4.03 0.07 -8.61
C VAL A 181 3.84 -0.91 -7.45
N GLU A 182 4.32 -2.13 -7.59
CA GLU A 182 4.15 -3.21 -6.60
C GLU A 182 5.50 -3.78 -6.12
N PRO A 183 6.18 -3.12 -5.19
CA PRO A 183 7.55 -3.46 -4.78
C PRO A 183 7.70 -4.87 -4.19
N LEU A 184 6.63 -5.43 -3.63
CA LEU A 184 6.66 -6.68 -2.88
C LEU A 184 5.99 -7.85 -3.61
N ARG A 185 5.52 -7.64 -4.86
CA ARG A 185 4.72 -8.62 -5.62
C ARG A 185 5.35 -10.01 -5.71
N ARG A 186 6.68 -10.09 -5.66
CA ARG A 186 7.45 -11.34 -5.75
C ARG A 186 7.84 -11.92 -4.39
N LEU A 187 7.40 -11.33 -3.29
CA LEU A 187 7.74 -11.78 -1.94
C LEU A 187 6.63 -12.60 -1.32
N PHE A 188 7.06 -13.60 -0.55
CA PHE A 188 6.24 -14.28 0.45
C PHE A 188 6.54 -13.68 1.84
N LYS A 189 5.51 -13.69 2.68
CA LYS A 189 5.64 -13.34 4.09
C LYS A 189 6.11 -14.53 4.90
#